data_14f18d695e0a7fc457d078010788956f
#
_entry.id   14f18d695e0a7fc457d078010788956f
#
_cell.length_a   1.000
_cell.length_b   1.000
_cell.length_c   1.000
_cell.angle_alpha   90.00
_cell.angle_beta   90.00
_cell.angle_gamma   90.00
#
_symmetry.space_group_name_H-M   'P 1'
#
loop_
_entity.id
_entity.type
_entity.pdbx_description
1 polymer ?
#
loop_
_entity_poly.entity_id
_entity_poly.type
_entity_poly.pdbx_seq_one_letter_code
_entity_poly.pdbx_strand_id
1 'polypeptide(L)'
;DNNATVAKILALRAQRAKLLGFPTHAHWRLEDSMAKTPERAVELMEAVWRPAVARVHEEVADMQALADAEHAGITIAPWDYRYYAEKVRKAKYDLDEAEVTPYLQLDRLREGMFFVAERLFGLSLVPVAEGVVPVFHPDVSVWEVRNDKGTTMGLLYFDPYARTGKRSGAWMSDYRGQERLDGPVIPIVSNNCNFVKPPSGEPALVSWDDATTLFHEFGHALHGLCSDVTHPSLAGTRVARDYVELPSQLLEHWLSTPEVLGRFAIHCKTGEPIPAELVAKIRRAETFNAGFRTVEFLASAIVDMKLHLAGDVPIDPKRFEQQTLETLGMPAEIVMRHRIPHFLHLFADDGYSAGYYSYLWADTLTADAWEAFTEAEGPWDAAVAERLRRHIFSAGNTVDPEEGYRAFRGRDATIDALMRKRGFALPR
;
A
#
# COMPACT_ATOMS: atom_id res chain seq x y z
N ASP A 1 5.38 14.72 -25.92
CA ASP A 1 5.55 14.34 -24.54
C ASP A 1 4.74 15.24 -23.61
N ASN A 2 4.66 14.92 -22.31
CA ASN A 2 3.84 15.67 -21.35
C ASN A 2 4.59 16.78 -20.60
N ASN A 3 5.86 17.03 -20.89
CA ASN A 3 6.69 17.95 -20.11
C ASN A 3 6.13 19.38 -20.08
N ALA A 4 5.65 19.89 -21.23
CA ALA A 4 5.06 21.23 -21.30
C ALA A 4 3.75 21.31 -20.49
N THR A 5 2.92 20.26 -20.52
CA THR A 5 1.68 20.17 -19.73
C THR A 5 1.97 20.13 -18.24
N VAL A 6 2.94 19.31 -17.82
CA VAL A 6 3.41 19.23 -16.43
C VAL A 6 3.92 20.59 -15.94
N ALA A 7 4.78 21.26 -16.69
CA ALA A 7 5.29 22.58 -16.33
C ALA A 7 4.14 23.60 -16.13
N LYS A 8 3.11 23.57 -17.01
CA LYS A 8 1.92 24.41 -16.88
C LYS A 8 1.09 24.08 -15.64
N ILE A 9 0.89 22.79 -15.33
CA ILE A 9 0.17 22.35 -14.13
C ILE A 9 0.91 22.85 -12.87
N LEU A 10 2.22 22.70 -12.80
CA LEU A 10 3.03 23.15 -11.66
C LEU A 10 2.93 24.67 -11.45
N ALA A 11 3.02 25.46 -12.53
CA ALA A 11 2.86 26.91 -12.47
C ALA A 11 1.46 27.31 -11.95
N LEU A 12 0.40 26.65 -12.44
CA LEU A 12 -0.98 26.90 -11.98
C LEU A 12 -1.18 26.49 -10.51
N ARG A 13 -0.58 25.40 -10.06
CA ARG A 13 -0.59 24.97 -8.65
C ARG A 13 0.10 26.00 -7.75
N ALA A 14 1.25 26.52 -8.16
CA ALA A 14 1.96 27.57 -7.42
C ALA A 14 1.12 28.84 -7.32
N GLN A 15 0.51 29.28 -8.42
CA GLN A 15 -0.38 30.46 -8.44
C GLN A 15 -1.60 30.26 -7.54
N ARG A 16 -2.24 29.07 -7.59
CA ARG A 16 -3.37 28.74 -6.72
C ARG A 16 -2.98 28.78 -5.24
N ALA A 17 -1.86 28.16 -4.86
CA ALA A 17 -1.38 28.20 -3.49
C ALA A 17 -1.17 29.63 -2.99
N LYS A 18 -0.56 30.50 -3.82
CA LYS A 18 -0.38 31.92 -3.51
C LYS A 18 -1.70 32.67 -3.33
N LEU A 19 -2.70 32.41 -4.17
CA LEU A 19 -4.05 32.98 -4.03
C LEU A 19 -4.73 32.52 -2.73
N LEU A 20 -4.45 31.31 -2.25
CA LEU A 20 -4.96 30.77 -1.00
C LEU A 20 -4.15 31.21 0.23
N GLY A 21 -3.07 32.01 0.05
CA GLY A 21 -2.25 32.50 1.14
C GLY A 21 -1.13 31.58 1.60
N PHE A 22 -0.84 30.52 0.84
CA PHE A 22 0.22 29.57 1.16
C PHE A 22 1.52 29.87 0.40
N PRO A 23 2.70 29.61 1.01
CA PRO A 23 3.98 29.83 0.34
C PRO A 23 4.16 29.00 -0.93
N THR A 24 3.75 27.71 -0.90
CA THR A 24 3.83 26.77 -2.02
C THR A 24 2.65 25.82 -2.04
N HIS A 25 2.50 25.08 -3.14
CA HIS A 25 1.48 24.05 -3.26
C HIS A 25 1.65 22.95 -2.20
N ALA A 26 2.89 22.57 -1.86
CA ALA A 26 3.16 21.58 -0.81
C ALA A 26 2.65 22.06 0.57
N HIS A 27 2.87 23.31 0.94
CA HIS A 27 2.36 23.86 2.20
C HIS A 27 0.82 23.84 2.25
N TRP A 28 0.16 24.13 1.14
CA TRP A 28 -1.30 24.04 1.07
C TRP A 28 -1.79 22.59 1.19
N ARG A 29 -1.12 21.65 0.48
CA ARG A 29 -1.57 20.24 0.47
C ARG A 29 -1.34 19.51 1.79
N LEU A 30 -0.39 19.97 2.60
CA LEU A 30 -0.07 19.30 3.86
C LEU A 30 -0.74 19.95 5.08
N GLU A 31 -1.50 21.03 4.91
CA GLU A 31 -2.15 21.73 6.03
C GLU A 31 -3.05 20.79 6.86
N ASP A 32 -3.82 19.93 6.20
CA ASP A 32 -4.77 18.99 6.79
C ASP A 32 -4.22 17.55 6.92
N SER A 33 -2.92 17.36 6.68
CA SER A 33 -2.24 16.06 6.82
C SER A 33 -1.73 15.81 8.25
N MET A 34 -1.31 14.58 8.56
CA MET A 34 -0.60 14.28 9.82
C MET A 34 0.79 14.93 9.86
N ALA A 35 1.47 15.01 8.72
CA ALA A 35 2.76 15.70 8.63
C ALA A 35 2.66 17.19 8.92
N LYS A 36 1.51 17.84 8.65
CA LYS A 36 1.23 19.26 8.82
C LYS A 36 2.11 20.19 7.97
N THR A 37 3.38 19.86 7.78
CA THR A 37 4.33 20.68 7.03
C THR A 37 5.19 19.84 6.10
N PRO A 38 5.60 20.39 4.94
CA PRO A 38 6.51 19.71 4.02
C PRO A 38 7.84 19.32 4.65
N GLU A 39 8.34 20.11 5.60
CA GLU A 39 9.62 19.87 6.28
C GLU A 39 9.59 18.56 7.07
N ARG A 40 8.51 18.27 7.81
CA ARG A 40 8.34 16.99 8.54
C ARG A 40 8.29 15.80 7.58
N ALA A 41 7.63 15.94 6.44
CA ALA A 41 7.59 14.90 5.43
C ALA A 41 8.97 14.65 4.80
N VAL A 42 9.72 15.72 4.50
CA VAL A 42 11.10 15.63 3.99
C VAL A 42 12.03 14.99 5.01
N GLU A 43 11.95 15.39 6.27
CA GLU A 43 12.76 14.82 7.35
C GLU A 43 12.58 13.31 7.46
N LEU A 44 11.34 12.81 7.43
CA LEU A 44 11.07 11.38 7.42
C LEU A 44 11.67 10.70 6.19
N MET A 45 11.44 11.27 4.98
CA MET A 45 11.97 10.69 3.74
C MET A 45 13.49 10.62 3.73
N GLU A 46 14.18 11.68 4.19
CA GLU A 46 15.64 11.73 4.24
C GLU A 46 16.23 10.78 5.31
N ALA A 47 15.55 10.61 6.44
CA ALA A 47 15.95 9.66 7.47
C ALA A 47 15.94 8.21 6.96
N VAL A 48 15.00 7.87 6.06
CA VAL A 48 14.92 6.54 5.44
C VAL A 48 15.83 6.41 4.22
N TRP A 49 16.07 7.50 3.48
CA TRP A 49 16.85 7.49 2.24
C TRP A 49 18.27 6.95 2.43
N ARG A 50 19.00 7.47 3.43
CA ARG A 50 20.40 7.10 3.65
C ARG A 50 20.62 5.62 3.93
N PRO A 51 19.90 4.99 4.90
CA PRO A 51 20.04 3.55 5.13
C PRO A 51 19.53 2.71 3.95
N ALA A 52 18.53 3.20 3.20
CA ALA A 52 18.06 2.51 1.99
C ALA A 52 19.12 2.49 0.89
N VAL A 53 19.83 3.61 0.64
CA VAL A 53 20.93 3.67 -0.32
C VAL A 53 22.09 2.76 0.11
N ALA A 54 22.44 2.73 1.40
CA ALA A 54 23.46 1.82 1.90
C ALA A 54 23.08 0.35 1.62
N ARG A 55 21.80 -0.01 1.83
CA ARG A 55 21.31 -1.35 1.53
C ARG A 55 21.35 -1.66 0.02
N VAL A 56 21.05 -0.69 -0.85
CA VAL A 56 21.18 -0.87 -2.32
C VAL A 56 22.61 -1.25 -2.69
N HIS A 57 23.62 -0.61 -2.11
CA HIS A 57 25.02 -0.96 -2.41
C HIS A 57 25.35 -2.40 -2.02
N GLU A 58 24.81 -2.92 -0.91
CA GLU A 58 24.96 -4.33 -0.52
C GLU A 58 24.23 -5.26 -1.53
N GLU A 59 23.01 -4.91 -1.93
CA GLU A 59 22.21 -5.67 -2.90
C GLU A 59 22.89 -5.71 -4.29
N VAL A 60 23.45 -4.58 -4.74
CA VAL A 60 24.20 -4.49 -6.00
C VAL A 60 25.49 -5.30 -5.94
N ALA A 61 26.22 -5.28 -4.82
CA ALA A 61 27.43 -6.07 -4.66
C ALA A 61 27.15 -7.58 -4.76
N ASP A 62 26.04 -8.06 -4.21
CA ASP A 62 25.60 -9.44 -4.35
C ASP A 62 25.31 -9.82 -5.81
N MET A 63 24.61 -8.93 -6.53
CA MET A 63 24.31 -9.13 -7.95
C MET A 63 25.56 -9.10 -8.82
N GLN A 64 26.48 -8.17 -8.55
CA GLN A 64 27.75 -8.07 -9.30
C GLN A 64 28.62 -9.31 -9.07
N ALA A 65 28.72 -9.78 -7.83
CA ALA A 65 29.46 -11.01 -7.52
C ALA A 65 28.94 -12.22 -8.30
N LEU A 66 27.59 -12.30 -8.47
CA LEU A 66 27.00 -13.37 -9.27
C LEU A 66 27.28 -13.22 -10.77
N ALA A 67 27.18 -11.98 -11.30
CA ALA A 67 27.49 -11.69 -12.68
C ALA A 67 28.97 -12.01 -13.01
N ASP A 68 29.89 -11.69 -12.09
CA ASP A 68 31.30 -11.99 -12.21
C ASP A 68 31.58 -13.51 -12.19
N ALA A 69 30.92 -14.25 -11.30
CA ALA A 69 31.02 -15.71 -11.23
C ALA A 69 30.50 -16.41 -12.50
N GLU A 70 29.53 -15.81 -13.17
CA GLU A 70 29.02 -16.26 -14.48
C GLU A 70 29.84 -15.81 -15.66
N HIS A 71 30.92 -15.04 -15.45
CA HIS A 71 31.76 -14.44 -16.50
C HIS A 71 30.94 -13.56 -17.46
N ALA A 72 29.89 -12.87 -16.96
CA ALA A 72 29.03 -12.06 -17.81
C ALA A 72 29.70 -10.83 -18.41
N GLY A 73 30.78 -10.35 -17.81
CA GLY A 73 31.59 -9.22 -18.32
C GLY A 73 30.81 -7.89 -18.31
N ILE A 74 29.88 -7.72 -17.38
CA ILE A 74 29.04 -6.51 -17.25
C ILE A 74 29.25 -5.85 -15.88
N THR A 75 28.96 -4.57 -15.83
CA THR A 75 28.65 -3.86 -14.57
C THR A 75 27.14 -3.74 -14.46
N ILE A 76 26.57 -4.09 -13.32
CA ILE A 76 25.11 -4.06 -13.11
C ILE A 76 24.56 -2.66 -13.42
N ALA A 77 23.62 -2.61 -14.34
CA ALA A 77 22.92 -1.41 -14.77
C ALA A 77 21.41 -1.54 -14.47
N PRO A 78 20.60 -0.47 -14.57
CA PRO A 78 19.18 -0.52 -14.23
C PRO A 78 18.38 -1.60 -14.96
N TRP A 79 18.71 -1.91 -16.19
CA TRP A 79 18.06 -2.96 -16.99
C TRP A 79 18.49 -4.38 -16.62
N ASP A 80 19.63 -4.55 -15.90
CA ASP A 80 20.11 -5.85 -15.43
C ASP A 80 19.58 -6.16 -14.04
N TYR A 81 19.15 -5.13 -13.26
CA TYR A 81 18.88 -5.22 -11.85
C TYR A 81 17.89 -6.35 -11.51
N ARG A 82 16.71 -6.34 -12.12
CA ARG A 82 15.65 -7.32 -11.81
C ARG A 82 16.04 -8.75 -12.18
N TYR A 83 16.79 -8.92 -13.25
CA TYR A 83 17.29 -10.23 -13.69
C TYR A 83 18.28 -10.83 -12.68
N TYR A 84 19.29 -10.03 -12.28
CA TYR A 84 20.27 -10.51 -11.30
C TYR A 84 19.71 -10.56 -9.86
N ALA A 85 18.82 -9.67 -9.50
CA ALA A 85 18.13 -9.73 -8.22
C ALA A 85 17.37 -11.05 -8.05
N GLU A 86 16.66 -11.52 -9.10
CA GLU A 86 15.96 -12.82 -9.04
C GLU A 86 16.94 -13.99 -8.89
N LYS A 87 18.08 -13.95 -9.55
CA LYS A 87 19.13 -14.96 -9.37
C LYS A 87 19.70 -14.96 -7.94
N VAL A 88 19.93 -13.78 -7.36
CA VAL A 88 20.39 -13.64 -5.97
C VAL A 88 19.31 -14.17 -5.02
N ARG A 89 18.02 -13.85 -5.25
CA ARG A 89 16.90 -14.36 -4.45
C ARG A 89 16.90 -15.89 -4.43
N LYS A 90 17.01 -16.50 -5.59
CA LYS A 90 17.08 -17.97 -5.72
C LYS A 90 18.32 -18.54 -5.03
N ALA A 91 19.48 -17.93 -5.20
CA ALA A 91 20.74 -18.42 -4.63
C ALA A 91 20.78 -18.29 -3.09
N LYS A 92 20.29 -17.18 -2.53
CA LYS A 92 20.36 -16.89 -1.08
C LYS A 92 19.21 -17.48 -0.28
N TYR A 93 18.00 -17.49 -0.85
CA TYR A 93 16.78 -17.86 -0.12
C TYR A 93 16.18 -19.18 -0.60
N ASP A 94 16.70 -19.77 -1.66
CA ASP A 94 16.16 -20.98 -2.28
C ASP A 94 14.64 -20.85 -2.52
N LEU A 95 14.21 -19.66 -2.98
CA LEU A 95 12.82 -19.31 -3.20
C LEU A 95 12.59 -19.01 -4.67
N ASP A 96 11.71 -19.79 -5.29
CA ASP A 96 11.22 -19.57 -6.65
C ASP A 96 9.75 -19.20 -6.60
N GLU A 97 9.36 -18.10 -7.26
CA GLU A 97 7.97 -17.66 -7.33
C GLU A 97 7.07 -18.73 -7.97
N ALA A 98 7.61 -19.51 -8.90
CA ALA A 98 6.91 -20.63 -9.52
C ALA A 98 6.54 -21.75 -8.52
N GLU A 99 7.24 -21.87 -7.39
CA GLU A 99 6.90 -22.79 -6.32
C GLU A 99 5.76 -22.26 -5.43
N VAL A 100 5.62 -20.94 -5.31
CA VAL A 100 4.63 -20.28 -4.44
C VAL A 100 3.29 -20.08 -5.15
N THR A 101 3.32 -19.61 -6.40
CA THR A 101 2.12 -19.28 -7.18
C THR A 101 1.03 -20.36 -7.20
N PRO A 102 1.33 -21.68 -7.30
CA PRO A 102 0.29 -22.73 -7.28
C PRO A 102 -0.57 -22.78 -6.02
N TYR A 103 -0.12 -22.19 -4.91
CA TYR A 103 -0.85 -22.10 -3.64
C TYR A 103 -1.69 -20.83 -3.52
N LEU A 104 -1.46 -19.84 -4.39
CA LEU A 104 -2.10 -18.53 -4.31
C LEU A 104 -3.31 -18.47 -5.25
N GLN A 105 -4.36 -19.22 -4.90
CA GLN A 105 -5.63 -19.20 -5.62
C GLN A 105 -6.48 -18.01 -5.16
N LEU A 106 -6.91 -17.16 -6.07
CA LEU A 106 -7.65 -15.92 -5.78
C LEU A 106 -8.89 -16.15 -4.90
N ASP A 107 -9.68 -17.19 -5.20
CA ASP A 107 -10.88 -17.47 -4.41
C ASP A 107 -10.56 -17.91 -2.97
N ARG A 108 -9.49 -18.68 -2.78
CA ARG A 108 -9.02 -19.07 -1.45
C ARG A 108 -8.45 -17.89 -0.68
N LEU A 109 -7.71 -17.01 -1.34
CA LEU A 109 -7.20 -15.78 -0.72
C LEU A 109 -8.34 -14.84 -0.32
N ARG A 110 -9.40 -14.75 -1.13
CA ARG A 110 -10.61 -14.03 -0.75
C ARG A 110 -11.26 -14.61 0.51
N GLU A 111 -11.38 -15.93 0.62
CA GLU A 111 -11.83 -16.59 1.85
C GLU A 111 -10.89 -16.27 3.02
N GLY A 112 -9.59 -16.20 2.78
CA GLY A 112 -8.57 -15.81 3.77
C GLY A 112 -8.74 -14.40 4.29
N MET A 113 -8.97 -13.41 3.42
CA MET A 113 -9.23 -12.04 3.87
C MET A 113 -10.57 -11.92 4.63
N PHE A 114 -11.60 -12.69 4.25
CA PHE A 114 -12.86 -12.75 5.01
C PHE A 114 -12.67 -13.37 6.40
N PHE A 115 -11.87 -14.42 6.50
CA PHE A 115 -11.48 -15.01 7.78
C PHE A 115 -10.76 -13.99 8.68
N VAL A 116 -9.89 -13.14 8.12
CA VAL A 116 -9.22 -12.07 8.89
C VAL A 116 -10.25 -11.08 9.43
N ALA A 117 -11.21 -10.63 8.60
CA ALA A 117 -12.26 -9.71 9.03
C ALA A 117 -13.16 -10.31 10.14
N GLU A 118 -13.47 -11.61 10.05
CA GLU A 118 -14.22 -12.34 11.07
C GLU A 118 -13.43 -12.40 12.39
N ARG A 119 -12.17 -12.81 12.33
CA ARG A 119 -11.33 -12.99 13.52
C ARG A 119 -11.01 -11.68 14.25
N LEU A 120 -10.76 -10.59 13.50
CA LEU A 120 -10.40 -9.31 14.08
C LEU A 120 -11.62 -8.50 14.53
N PHE A 121 -12.69 -8.51 13.75
CA PHE A 121 -13.79 -7.56 13.90
C PHE A 121 -15.18 -8.21 14.05
N GLY A 122 -15.26 -9.54 14.04
CA GLY A 122 -16.53 -10.25 14.12
C GLY A 122 -17.42 -10.04 12.88
N LEU A 123 -16.81 -9.76 11.71
CA LEU A 123 -17.57 -9.51 10.49
C LEU A 123 -17.67 -10.78 9.63
N SER A 124 -18.90 -11.18 9.30
CA SER A 124 -19.15 -12.26 8.34
C SER A 124 -19.53 -11.69 6.97
N LEU A 125 -19.00 -12.29 5.89
CA LEU A 125 -19.31 -11.91 4.53
C LEU A 125 -20.12 -13.02 3.85
N VAL A 126 -21.37 -12.71 3.52
CA VAL A 126 -22.34 -13.64 2.95
C VAL A 126 -22.57 -13.29 1.48
N PRO A 127 -22.48 -14.26 0.55
CA PRO A 127 -22.67 -13.97 -0.86
C PRO A 127 -24.12 -13.51 -1.13
N VAL A 128 -24.28 -12.45 -1.90
CA VAL A 128 -25.58 -11.99 -2.40
C VAL A 128 -25.90 -12.73 -3.69
N ALA A 129 -27.08 -13.32 -3.78
CA ALA A 129 -27.49 -14.07 -4.97
C ALA A 129 -27.54 -13.18 -6.24
N GLU A 130 -27.22 -13.78 -7.37
CA GLU A 130 -27.28 -13.08 -8.67
C GLU A 130 -28.66 -12.46 -8.91
N GLY A 131 -28.68 -11.22 -9.40
CA GLY A 131 -29.91 -10.49 -9.71
C GLY A 131 -30.59 -9.80 -8.52
N VAL A 132 -30.16 -10.03 -7.27
CA VAL A 132 -30.71 -9.35 -6.07
C VAL A 132 -30.28 -7.89 -6.02
N VAL A 133 -29.03 -7.60 -6.38
CA VAL A 133 -28.49 -6.25 -6.53
C VAL A 133 -27.90 -6.05 -7.91
N PRO A 134 -27.94 -4.82 -8.48
CA PRO A 134 -27.33 -4.55 -9.77
C PRO A 134 -25.81 -4.66 -9.68
N VAL A 135 -25.19 -5.24 -10.71
CA VAL A 135 -23.74 -5.25 -10.92
C VAL A 135 -23.40 -4.59 -12.25
N PHE A 136 -22.26 -3.93 -12.34
CA PHE A 136 -21.83 -3.22 -13.54
C PHE A 136 -21.05 -4.12 -14.52
N HIS A 137 -20.70 -5.34 -14.12
CA HIS A 137 -20.05 -6.35 -14.97
C HIS A 137 -20.35 -7.76 -14.44
N PRO A 138 -20.50 -8.79 -15.28
CA PRO A 138 -20.82 -10.16 -14.84
C PRO A 138 -19.74 -10.83 -13.99
N ASP A 139 -18.49 -10.35 -14.03
CA ASP A 139 -17.41 -10.85 -13.19
C ASP A 139 -17.40 -10.25 -11.77
N VAL A 140 -18.28 -9.32 -11.48
CA VAL A 140 -18.40 -8.70 -10.15
C VAL A 140 -19.28 -9.56 -9.27
N SER A 141 -18.75 -9.97 -8.13
CA SER A 141 -19.53 -10.62 -7.06
C SER A 141 -19.85 -9.63 -5.94
N VAL A 142 -20.98 -9.82 -5.26
CA VAL A 142 -21.40 -8.94 -4.16
C VAL A 142 -21.56 -9.75 -2.89
N TRP A 143 -21.07 -9.17 -1.79
CA TRP A 143 -21.07 -9.78 -0.46
C TRP A 143 -21.76 -8.84 0.53
N GLU A 144 -22.73 -9.37 1.25
CA GLU A 144 -23.34 -8.68 2.38
C GLU A 144 -22.45 -8.87 3.61
N VAL A 145 -22.04 -7.75 4.22
CA VAL A 145 -21.19 -7.74 5.42
C VAL A 145 -22.09 -7.62 6.63
N ARG A 146 -22.00 -8.56 7.57
CA ARG A 146 -22.78 -8.63 8.80
C ARG A 146 -21.88 -8.63 10.01
N ASN A 147 -22.34 -8.00 11.10
CA ASN A 147 -21.67 -8.10 12.39
C ASN A 147 -22.01 -9.42 13.12
N ASP A 148 -21.43 -9.61 14.32
CA ASP A 148 -21.62 -10.76 15.19
C ASP A 148 -23.09 -11.00 15.61
N LYS A 149 -23.96 -9.96 15.53
CA LYS A 149 -25.40 -10.04 15.79
C LYS A 149 -26.22 -10.33 14.54
N GLY A 150 -25.58 -10.54 13.39
CA GLY A 150 -26.25 -10.75 12.11
C GLY A 150 -26.82 -9.49 11.46
N THR A 151 -26.52 -8.30 12.00
CA THR A 151 -26.98 -7.03 11.43
C THR A 151 -26.13 -6.68 10.22
N THR A 152 -26.76 -6.29 9.11
CA THR A 152 -26.09 -5.82 7.89
C THR A 152 -25.32 -4.53 8.16
N MET A 153 -24.01 -4.57 7.93
CA MET A 153 -23.10 -3.44 8.08
C MET A 153 -22.84 -2.72 6.75
N GLY A 154 -22.95 -3.40 5.62
CA GLY A 154 -22.69 -2.84 4.30
C GLY A 154 -22.66 -3.88 3.20
N LEU A 155 -22.34 -3.44 1.98
CA LEU A 155 -22.12 -4.30 0.82
C LEU A 155 -20.69 -4.13 0.30
N LEU A 156 -20.04 -5.25 0.00
CA LEU A 156 -18.76 -5.31 -0.70
C LEU A 156 -18.96 -5.84 -2.11
N TYR A 157 -18.62 -5.04 -3.11
CA TYR A 157 -18.49 -5.43 -4.50
C TYR A 157 -17.05 -5.87 -4.75
N PHE A 158 -16.87 -7.06 -5.27
CA PHE A 158 -15.54 -7.61 -5.57
C PHE A 158 -15.37 -7.75 -7.08
N ASP A 159 -14.49 -6.93 -7.65
CA ASP A 159 -14.20 -6.82 -9.08
C ASP A 159 -12.71 -7.17 -9.35
N PRO A 160 -12.36 -8.46 -9.47
CA PRO A 160 -10.97 -8.87 -9.46
C PRO A 160 -10.25 -8.77 -10.81
N TYR A 161 -10.95 -8.84 -11.94
CA TYR A 161 -10.31 -9.11 -13.22
C TYR A 161 -10.09 -7.87 -14.09
N ALA A 162 -8.97 -7.87 -14.82
CA ALA A 162 -8.69 -6.91 -15.88
C ALA A 162 -9.69 -7.08 -17.06
N ARG A 163 -10.05 -5.97 -17.68
CA ARG A 163 -10.86 -5.94 -18.90
C ARG A 163 -10.72 -4.62 -19.64
N THR A 164 -11.14 -4.59 -20.89
CA THR A 164 -11.16 -3.36 -21.69
C THR A 164 -11.99 -2.27 -21.00
N GLY A 165 -11.42 -1.07 -20.90
CA GLY A 165 -12.05 0.10 -20.30
C GLY A 165 -11.91 0.20 -18.78
N LYS A 166 -11.39 -0.83 -18.09
CA LYS A 166 -11.06 -0.75 -16.67
C LYS A 166 -9.70 -0.09 -16.48
N ARG A 167 -9.56 0.80 -15.49
CA ARG A 167 -8.27 1.42 -15.14
C ARG A 167 -7.28 0.35 -14.67
N SER A 168 -6.00 0.53 -14.95
CA SER A 168 -4.93 -0.30 -14.41
C SER A 168 -4.69 -0.03 -12.92
N GLY A 169 -3.98 -0.94 -12.25
CA GLY A 169 -3.73 -0.91 -10.81
C GLY A 169 -4.85 -1.55 -10.00
N ALA A 170 -4.84 -1.32 -8.71
CA ALA A 170 -5.89 -1.74 -7.80
C ALA A 170 -6.41 -0.51 -7.01
N TRP A 171 -7.65 -0.55 -6.58
CA TRP A 171 -8.24 0.54 -5.80
C TRP A 171 -9.54 0.10 -5.11
N MET A 172 -9.84 0.73 -4.01
CA MET A 172 -11.17 0.71 -3.39
C MET A 172 -12.01 1.86 -3.93
N SER A 173 -13.32 1.65 -4.09
CA SER A 173 -14.30 2.71 -4.34
C SER A 173 -15.36 2.75 -3.24
N ASP A 174 -15.70 3.95 -2.82
CA ASP A 174 -16.83 4.23 -1.93
C ASP A 174 -18.01 4.77 -2.78
N TYR A 175 -18.97 3.90 -3.08
CA TYR A 175 -20.19 4.29 -3.82
C TYR A 175 -21.22 4.96 -2.92
N ARG A 176 -21.23 4.60 -1.64
CA ARG A 176 -22.07 5.19 -0.60
C ARG A 176 -21.35 5.09 0.73
N GLY A 177 -21.01 6.23 1.32
CA GLY A 177 -20.43 6.31 2.66
C GLY A 177 -21.45 5.92 3.75
N GLN A 178 -20.93 5.43 4.86
CA GLN A 178 -21.74 5.24 6.07
C GLN A 178 -22.10 6.60 6.68
N GLU A 179 -23.30 6.74 7.20
CA GLU A 179 -23.71 7.92 7.96
C GLU A 179 -24.87 7.63 8.93
N ARG A 180 -25.12 8.59 9.83
CA ARG A 180 -26.28 8.57 10.75
C ARG A 180 -26.97 9.94 10.88
N LEU A 181 -26.75 10.85 9.92
CA LEU A 181 -27.24 12.23 10.00
C LEU A 181 -28.77 12.28 10.04
N ASP A 182 -29.42 11.66 9.06
CA ASP A 182 -30.89 11.60 8.94
C ASP A 182 -31.42 10.15 9.15
N GLY A 183 -30.65 9.31 9.81
CA GLY A 183 -30.91 7.90 10.04
C GLY A 183 -29.74 7.03 9.57
N PRO A 184 -29.76 5.73 9.90
CA PRO A 184 -28.65 4.84 9.58
C PRO A 184 -28.59 4.54 8.08
N VAL A 185 -27.44 4.84 7.45
CA VAL A 185 -27.12 4.50 6.07
C VAL A 185 -25.92 3.57 6.08
N ILE A 186 -26.08 2.38 5.48
CA ILE A 186 -24.99 1.41 5.34
C ILE A 186 -24.10 1.75 4.16
N PRO A 187 -22.77 1.53 4.24
CA PRO A 187 -21.83 1.77 3.14
C PRO A 187 -21.98 0.75 2.01
N ILE A 188 -21.63 1.18 0.80
CA ILE A 188 -21.44 0.32 -0.37
C ILE A 188 -20.06 0.61 -0.91
N VAL A 189 -19.20 -0.38 -0.86
CA VAL A 189 -17.80 -0.26 -1.28
C VAL A 189 -17.44 -1.32 -2.31
N SER A 190 -16.36 -1.09 -3.06
CA SER A 190 -15.79 -2.13 -3.93
C SER A 190 -14.30 -2.26 -3.76
N ASN A 191 -13.79 -3.49 -3.93
CA ASN A 191 -12.39 -3.75 -4.23
C ASN A 191 -12.24 -4.06 -5.72
N ASN A 192 -11.37 -3.32 -6.38
CA ASN A 192 -11.13 -3.43 -7.80
C ASN A 192 -9.67 -3.80 -8.03
N CYS A 193 -9.43 -4.91 -8.73
CA CYS A 193 -8.09 -5.38 -9.11
C CYS A 193 -8.01 -5.56 -10.63
N ASN A 194 -6.86 -5.96 -11.12
CA ASN A 194 -6.64 -6.23 -12.54
C ASN A 194 -5.90 -7.55 -12.75
N PHE A 195 -6.33 -8.59 -12.02
CA PHE A 195 -5.78 -9.94 -12.19
C PHE A 195 -6.15 -10.52 -13.56
N VAL A 196 -5.32 -11.44 -14.03
CA VAL A 196 -5.60 -12.14 -15.27
C VAL A 196 -6.73 -13.14 -15.04
N LYS A 197 -7.83 -13.01 -15.82
CA LYS A 197 -8.93 -13.96 -15.76
C LYS A 197 -8.50 -15.29 -16.38
N PRO A 198 -8.57 -16.41 -15.65
CA PRO A 198 -8.20 -17.71 -16.20
C PRO A 198 -9.24 -18.21 -17.23
N PRO A 199 -8.89 -19.21 -18.04
CA PRO A 199 -9.87 -19.98 -18.80
C PRO A 199 -10.97 -20.55 -17.91
N SER A 200 -12.15 -20.80 -18.50
CA SER A 200 -13.28 -21.36 -17.74
C SER A 200 -12.92 -22.72 -17.12
N GLY A 201 -13.15 -22.86 -15.83
CA GLY A 201 -12.87 -24.10 -15.07
C GLY A 201 -11.44 -24.18 -14.49
N GLU A 202 -10.59 -23.21 -14.76
CA GLU A 202 -9.26 -23.11 -14.14
C GLU A 202 -9.26 -22.11 -12.99
N PRO A 203 -8.46 -22.36 -11.90
CA PRO A 203 -8.32 -21.42 -10.81
C PRO A 203 -7.55 -20.19 -11.26
N ALA A 204 -7.94 -19.00 -10.79
CA ALA A 204 -7.14 -17.80 -10.93
C ALA A 204 -5.97 -17.89 -9.96
N LEU A 205 -4.75 -18.01 -10.48
CA LEU A 205 -3.53 -17.97 -9.69
C LEU A 205 -2.95 -16.57 -9.76
N VAL A 206 -2.49 -16.07 -8.62
CA VAL A 206 -1.92 -14.73 -8.48
C VAL A 206 -0.49 -14.79 -7.94
N SER A 207 0.28 -13.74 -8.15
CA SER A 207 1.61 -13.59 -7.54
C SER A 207 1.49 -13.28 -6.04
N TRP A 208 2.62 -13.33 -5.32
CA TRP A 208 2.66 -12.89 -3.92
C TRP A 208 2.33 -11.39 -3.80
N ASP A 209 2.82 -10.57 -4.70
CA ASP A 209 2.54 -9.13 -4.74
C ASP A 209 1.04 -8.87 -5.01
N ASP A 210 0.41 -9.64 -5.90
CA ASP A 210 -1.03 -9.55 -6.14
C ASP A 210 -1.85 -9.97 -4.91
N ALA A 211 -1.41 -11.02 -4.20
CA ALA A 211 -2.05 -11.45 -2.96
C ALA A 211 -1.94 -10.37 -1.87
N THR A 212 -0.78 -9.72 -1.76
CA THR A 212 -0.57 -8.58 -0.86
C THR A 212 -1.50 -7.42 -1.24
N THR A 213 -1.58 -7.07 -2.53
CA THR A 213 -2.48 -6.04 -3.06
C THR A 213 -3.95 -6.36 -2.74
N LEU A 214 -4.36 -7.63 -2.83
CA LEU A 214 -5.72 -8.04 -2.48
C LEU A 214 -6.05 -7.73 -1.01
N PHE A 215 -5.14 -8.04 -0.08
CA PHE A 215 -5.32 -7.72 1.34
C PHE A 215 -5.28 -6.21 1.59
N HIS A 216 -4.41 -5.48 0.89
CA HIS A 216 -4.35 -4.02 0.94
C HIS A 216 -5.70 -3.38 0.60
N GLU A 217 -6.26 -3.69 -0.58
CA GLU A 217 -7.54 -3.12 -1.01
C GLU A 217 -8.69 -3.51 -0.07
N PHE A 218 -8.63 -4.72 0.50
CA PHE A 218 -9.60 -5.13 1.49
C PHE A 218 -9.48 -4.35 2.81
N GLY A 219 -8.28 -3.90 3.17
CA GLY A 219 -8.07 -2.98 4.30
C GLY A 219 -8.79 -1.64 4.10
N HIS A 220 -8.73 -1.07 2.91
CA HIS A 220 -9.52 0.11 2.55
C HIS A 220 -11.03 -0.17 2.58
N ALA A 221 -11.46 -1.33 2.07
CA ALA A 221 -12.87 -1.71 2.12
C ALA A 221 -13.37 -1.84 3.56
N LEU A 222 -12.59 -2.49 4.45
CA LEU A 222 -12.92 -2.57 5.89
C LEU A 222 -12.95 -1.20 6.55
N HIS A 223 -12.06 -0.28 6.16
CA HIS A 223 -12.11 1.11 6.65
C HIS A 223 -13.45 1.78 6.30
N GLY A 224 -13.98 1.56 5.10
CA GLY A 224 -15.31 2.01 4.71
C GLY A 224 -16.44 1.28 5.44
N LEU A 225 -16.37 -0.05 5.52
CA LEU A 225 -17.39 -0.92 6.09
C LEU A 225 -17.53 -0.81 7.62
N CYS A 226 -16.42 -0.58 8.32
CA CYS A 226 -16.39 -0.42 9.78
C CYS A 226 -16.69 1.01 10.23
N SER A 227 -16.80 1.97 9.32
CA SER A 227 -17.06 3.38 9.65
C SER A 227 -18.32 3.52 10.51
N ASP A 228 -18.24 4.35 11.56
CA ASP A 228 -19.34 4.59 12.51
C ASP A 228 -19.40 6.07 12.89
N VAL A 229 -19.73 6.90 11.89
CA VAL A 229 -19.77 8.36 12.03
C VAL A 229 -21.15 8.93 11.77
N THR A 230 -21.38 10.18 12.23
CA THR A 230 -22.65 10.89 12.00
C THR A 230 -22.68 11.50 10.60
N HIS A 231 -21.59 12.15 10.18
CA HIS A 231 -21.54 12.90 8.92
C HIS A 231 -20.84 12.10 7.80
N PRO A 232 -21.44 11.96 6.62
CA PRO A 232 -20.87 11.17 5.51
C PRO A 232 -19.53 11.72 4.99
N SER A 233 -19.29 13.02 5.14
CA SER A 233 -18.02 13.66 4.75
C SER A 233 -16.82 13.23 5.61
N LEU A 234 -17.07 12.58 6.75
CA LEU A 234 -16.04 12.09 7.68
C LEU A 234 -15.90 10.56 7.66
N ALA A 235 -16.65 9.88 6.77
CA ALA A 235 -16.76 8.42 6.78
C ALA A 235 -15.57 7.71 6.12
N GLY A 236 -15.17 6.59 6.71
CA GLY A 236 -14.24 5.64 6.09
C GLY A 236 -12.94 6.29 5.62
N THR A 237 -12.65 6.15 4.34
CA THR A 237 -11.39 6.63 3.73
C THR A 237 -11.32 8.15 3.51
N ARG A 238 -12.30 8.92 3.99
CA ARG A 238 -12.29 10.40 3.93
C ARG A 238 -11.49 11.01 5.10
N VAL A 239 -10.28 10.57 5.26
CA VAL A 239 -9.29 10.96 6.28
C VAL A 239 -8.09 11.66 5.65
N ALA A 240 -7.14 12.13 6.48
CA ALA A 240 -5.90 12.70 5.99
C ALA A 240 -5.18 11.75 5.03
N ARG A 241 -4.56 12.30 3.97
CA ARG A 241 -3.94 11.50 2.89
C ARG A 241 -2.84 10.58 3.41
N ASP A 242 -2.03 11.06 4.32
CA ASP A 242 -0.92 10.31 4.92
C ASP A 242 -1.34 9.36 6.07
N TYR A 243 -2.65 9.26 6.32
CA TYR A 243 -3.24 8.31 7.25
C TYR A 243 -4.05 7.22 6.53
N VAL A 244 -4.59 7.52 5.36
CA VAL A 244 -5.55 6.63 4.67
C VAL A 244 -4.99 5.26 4.34
N GLU A 245 -3.67 5.14 4.16
CA GLU A 245 -3.00 3.89 3.85
C GLU A 245 -2.69 3.03 5.11
N LEU A 246 -2.89 3.55 6.32
CA LEU A 246 -2.65 2.77 7.55
C LEU A 246 -3.52 1.51 7.63
N PRO A 247 -4.86 1.56 7.43
CA PRO A 247 -5.70 0.36 7.47
C PRO A 247 -5.34 -0.66 6.39
N SER A 248 -5.03 -0.20 5.18
CA SER A 248 -4.72 -1.06 4.04
C SER A 248 -3.37 -1.76 4.21
N GLN A 249 -2.30 -1.01 4.47
CA GLN A 249 -0.97 -1.56 4.68
C GLN A 249 -0.89 -2.45 5.94
N LEU A 250 -1.66 -2.14 6.98
CA LEU A 250 -1.70 -2.98 8.17
C LEU A 250 -2.32 -4.35 7.87
N LEU A 251 -3.37 -4.40 7.04
CA LEU A 251 -4.04 -5.66 6.73
C LEU A 251 -3.15 -6.62 5.91
N GLU A 252 -2.19 -6.11 5.14
CA GLU A 252 -1.21 -6.91 4.40
C GLU A 252 -0.45 -7.91 5.30
N HIS A 253 -0.19 -7.54 6.56
CA HIS A 253 0.55 -8.37 7.50
C HIS A 253 -0.14 -9.70 7.81
N TRP A 254 -1.48 -9.77 7.76
CA TRP A 254 -2.22 -11.00 8.04
C TRP A 254 -2.07 -12.05 6.95
N LEU A 255 -1.76 -11.65 5.69
CA LEU A 255 -1.51 -12.62 4.61
C LEU A 255 -0.41 -13.62 4.99
N SER A 256 0.69 -13.14 5.59
CA SER A 256 1.86 -13.97 5.93
C SER A 256 1.73 -14.70 7.28
N THR A 257 0.58 -14.60 7.96
CA THR A 257 0.38 -15.35 9.21
C THR A 257 0.24 -16.86 8.96
N PRO A 258 0.72 -17.71 9.89
CA PRO A 258 0.60 -19.17 9.74
C PRO A 258 -0.84 -19.65 9.57
N GLU A 259 -1.78 -18.98 10.24
CA GLU A 259 -3.20 -19.32 10.23
C GLU A 259 -3.83 -19.06 8.85
N VAL A 260 -3.48 -17.94 8.22
CA VAL A 260 -3.98 -17.61 6.88
C VAL A 260 -3.33 -18.50 5.84
N LEU A 261 -2.01 -18.60 5.83
CA LEU A 261 -1.30 -19.43 4.85
C LEU A 261 -1.65 -20.91 4.98
N GLY A 262 -1.71 -21.45 6.20
CA GLY A 262 -2.01 -22.86 6.42
C GLY A 262 -3.43 -23.26 6.02
N ARG A 263 -4.39 -22.31 6.00
CA ARG A 263 -5.79 -22.59 5.65
C ARG A 263 -6.15 -22.25 4.21
N PHE A 264 -5.55 -21.21 3.64
CA PHE A 264 -6.00 -20.63 2.39
C PHE A 264 -4.97 -20.67 1.27
N ALA A 265 -3.67 -20.82 1.59
CA ALA A 265 -2.65 -21.10 0.59
C ALA A 265 -2.62 -22.59 0.27
N ILE A 266 -3.58 -23.03 -0.56
CA ILE A 266 -3.83 -24.43 -0.91
C ILE A 266 -3.42 -24.69 -2.35
N HIS A 267 -2.61 -25.71 -2.59
CA HIS A 267 -2.12 -26.05 -3.93
C HIS A 267 -3.25 -26.40 -4.89
N CYS A 268 -3.30 -25.73 -6.03
CA CYS A 268 -4.42 -25.79 -6.98
C CYS A 268 -4.68 -27.18 -7.60
N LYS A 269 -3.67 -28.09 -7.61
CA LYS A 269 -3.80 -29.43 -8.18
C LYS A 269 -3.89 -30.52 -7.12
N THR A 270 -3.10 -30.40 -6.03
CA THR A 270 -3.04 -31.47 -5.01
C THR A 270 -4.03 -31.26 -3.88
N GLY A 271 -4.49 -30.02 -3.65
CA GLY A 271 -5.33 -29.67 -2.51
C GLY A 271 -4.58 -29.60 -1.16
N GLU A 272 -3.26 -29.76 -1.17
CA GLU A 272 -2.44 -29.69 0.03
C GLU A 272 -2.12 -28.24 0.42
N PRO A 273 -2.05 -27.93 1.72
CA PRO A 273 -1.64 -26.62 2.18
C PRO A 273 -0.18 -26.34 1.85
N ILE A 274 0.18 -25.05 1.80
CA ILE A 274 1.56 -24.61 1.56
C ILE A 274 2.50 -25.23 2.61
N PRO A 275 3.62 -25.86 2.22
CA PRO A 275 4.57 -26.47 3.15
C PRO A 275 5.17 -25.43 4.12
N ALA A 276 5.31 -25.78 5.39
CA ALA A 276 5.91 -24.91 6.41
C ALA A 276 7.33 -24.44 6.02
N GLU A 277 8.09 -25.29 5.31
CA GLU A 277 9.41 -24.94 4.80
C GLU A 277 9.33 -23.81 3.77
N LEU A 278 8.36 -23.84 2.84
CA LEU A 278 8.15 -22.80 1.85
C LEU A 278 7.71 -21.48 2.51
N VAL A 279 6.84 -21.54 3.53
CA VAL A 279 6.48 -20.38 4.36
C VAL A 279 7.71 -19.79 5.05
N ALA A 280 8.60 -20.63 5.58
CA ALA A 280 9.84 -20.17 6.19
C ALA A 280 10.79 -19.51 5.18
N LYS A 281 10.86 -20.00 3.93
CA LYS A 281 11.61 -19.35 2.83
C LYS A 281 11.04 -17.97 2.50
N ILE A 282 9.71 -17.87 2.37
CA ILE A 282 9.00 -16.57 2.11
C ILE A 282 9.38 -15.56 3.20
N ARG A 283 9.26 -15.94 4.47
CA ARG A 283 9.59 -15.05 5.60
C ARG A 283 11.06 -14.61 5.61
N ARG A 284 11.99 -15.52 5.33
CA ARG A 284 13.42 -15.14 5.23
C ARG A 284 13.68 -14.14 4.10
N ALA A 285 12.85 -14.17 3.05
CA ALA A 285 12.99 -13.28 1.89
C ALA A 285 12.24 -11.94 2.05
N GLU A 286 11.53 -11.69 3.16
CA GLU A 286 10.73 -10.46 3.37
C GLU A 286 11.55 -9.17 3.20
N THR A 287 12.80 -9.16 3.67
CA THR A 287 13.70 -8.01 3.54
C THR A 287 14.55 -8.02 2.28
N PHE A 288 14.36 -9.02 1.40
CA PHE A 288 15.06 -9.08 0.12
C PHE A 288 14.69 -7.88 -0.75
N ASN A 289 15.67 -7.24 -1.36
CA ASN A 289 15.50 -6.02 -2.15
C ASN A 289 14.79 -4.85 -1.42
N ALA A 290 14.84 -4.82 -0.11
CA ALA A 290 14.24 -3.73 0.67
C ALA A 290 14.90 -2.38 0.34
N GLY A 291 16.20 -2.34 0.07
CA GLY A 291 16.94 -1.16 -0.39
C GLY A 291 16.39 -0.65 -1.72
N PHE A 292 16.34 -1.53 -2.72
CA PHE A 292 15.79 -1.21 -4.04
C PHE A 292 14.37 -0.66 -3.97
N ARG A 293 13.45 -1.40 -3.34
CA ARG A 293 12.03 -0.97 -3.25
C ARG A 293 11.90 0.39 -2.58
N THR A 294 12.69 0.63 -1.53
CA THR A 294 12.64 1.89 -0.77
C THR A 294 13.20 3.05 -1.59
N VAL A 295 14.34 2.89 -2.26
CA VAL A 295 14.95 3.94 -3.07
C VAL A 295 14.13 4.24 -4.31
N GLU A 296 13.60 3.22 -5.02
CA GLU A 296 12.74 3.39 -6.20
C GLU A 296 11.49 4.22 -5.85
N PHE A 297 10.88 3.95 -4.70
CA PHE A 297 9.73 4.70 -4.19
C PHE A 297 10.11 6.11 -3.73
N LEU A 298 11.12 6.23 -2.85
CA LEU A 298 11.49 7.51 -2.26
C LEU A 298 12.02 8.51 -3.29
N ALA A 299 12.71 8.06 -4.35
CA ALA A 299 13.09 8.91 -5.45
C ALA A 299 11.87 9.67 -6.03
N SER A 300 10.76 8.94 -6.25
CA SER A 300 9.51 9.52 -6.72
C SER A 300 8.87 10.47 -5.69
N ALA A 301 8.85 10.10 -4.41
CA ALA A 301 8.25 10.89 -3.35
C ALA A 301 9.03 12.19 -3.05
N ILE A 302 10.35 12.13 -3.07
CA ILE A 302 11.20 13.31 -2.86
C ILE A 302 11.12 14.25 -4.06
N VAL A 303 11.12 13.73 -5.28
CA VAL A 303 10.92 14.54 -6.49
C VAL A 303 9.56 15.22 -6.47
N ASP A 304 8.48 14.51 -6.12
CA ASP A 304 7.14 15.10 -5.92
C ASP A 304 7.18 16.29 -4.96
N MET A 305 7.69 16.05 -3.76
CA MET A 305 7.73 17.10 -2.73
C MET A 305 8.54 18.30 -3.19
N LYS A 306 9.73 18.10 -3.77
CA LYS A 306 10.59 19.18 -4.26
C LYS A 306 9.98 19.95 -5.42
N LEU A 307 9.26 19.30 -6.35
CA LEU A 307 8.50 19.98 -7.41
C LEU A 307 7.48 20.94 -6.84
N HIS A 308 6.76 20.54 -5.81
CA HIS A 308 5.67 21.32 -5.24
C HIS A 308 6.13 22.33 -4.16
N LEU A 309 7.38 22.23 -3.71
CA LEU A 309 8.06 23.25 -2.91
C LEU A 309 8.74 24.34 -3.76
N ALA A 310 8.97 24.10 -5.04
CA ALA A 310 9.71 25.02 -5.90
C ALA A 310 9.03 26.39 -6.11
N GLY A 311 7.71 26.50 -5.83
CA GLY A 311 6.97 27.74 -5.96
C GLY A 311 6.72 28.17 -7.42
N ASP A 312 6.52 29.47 -7.63
CA ASP A 312 6.19 30.04 -8.94
C ASP A 312 7.48 30.36 -9.74
N VAL A 313 8.18 29.30 -10.11
CA VAL A 313 9.38 29.36 -10.95
C VAL A 313 9.23 28.50 -12.20
N PRO A 314 9.82 28.86 -13.34
CA PRO A 314 9.82 28.01 -14.51
C PRO A 314 10.53 26.68 -14.23
N ILE A 315 9.86 25.55 -14.47
CA ILE A 315 10.40 24.22 -14.27
C ILE A 315 10.52 23.51 -15.62
N ASP A 316 11.72 23.03 -15.94
CA ASP A 316 11.93 21.97 -16.92
C ASP A 316 11.85 20.63 -16.19
N PRO A 317 10.79 19.84 -16.37
CA PRO A 317 10.59 18.60 -15.61
C PRO A 317 11.73 17.62 -15.72
N LYS A 318 12.29 17.44 -16.91
CA LYS A 318 13.39 16.48 -17.15
C LYS A 318 14.67 16.91 -16.42
N ARG A 319 15.03 18.19 -16.55
CA ARG A 319 16.22 18.72 -15.87
C ARG A 319 16.06 18.74 -14.37
N PHE A 320 14.87 19.09 -13.87
CA PHE A 320 14.56 19.11 -12.45
C PHE A 320 14.70 17.72 -11.82
N GLU A 321 14.12 16.68 -12.47
CA GLU A 321 14.26 15.30 -12.06
C GLU A 321 15.73 14.89 -11.97
N GLN A 322 16.48 15.11 -13.03
CA GLN A 322 17.89 14.75 -13.08
C GLN A 322 18.70 15.40 -11.96
N GLN A 323 18.61 16.72 -11.83
CA GLN A 323 19.34 17.49 -10.81
C GLN A 323 18.95 17.06 -9.38
N THR A 324 17.67 16.77 -9.16
CA THR A 324 17.18 16.32 -7.85
C THR A 324 17.78 14.97 -7.49
N LEU A 325 17.75 14.00 -8.42
CA LEU A 325 18.29 12.65 -8.20
C LEU A 325 19.81 12.65 -8.04
N GLU A 326 20.52 13.47 -8.82
CA GLU A 326 21.98 13.66 -8.69
C GLU A 326 22.32 14.24 -7.28
N THR A 327 21.58 15.26 -6.84
CA THR A 327 21.78 15.85 -5.52
C THR A 327 21.52 14.88 -4.37
N LEU A 328 20.57 13.97 -4.55
CA LEU A 328 20.27 12.91 -3.57
C LEU A 328 21.31 11.80 -3.55
N GLY A 329 22.23 11.74 -4.52
CA GLY A 329 23.14 10.62 -4.69
C GLY A 329 22.41 9.33 -5.07
N MET A 330 21.44 9.42 -5.98
CA MET A 330 20.69 8.26 -6.46
C MET A 330 21.65 7.19 -7.00
N PRO A 331 21.56 5.92 -6.55
CA PRO A 331 22.36 4.83 -7.12
C PRO A 331 22.16 4.71 -8.63
N ALA A 332 23.24 4.56 -9.36
CA ALA A 332 23.23 4.50 -10.84
C ALA A 332 22.48 3.27 -11.38
N GLU A 333 22.37 2.23 -10.58
CA GLU A 333 21.72 0.95 -10.89
C GLU A 333 20.20 1.00 -10.75
N ILE A 334 19.64 2.13 -10.28
CA ILE A 334 18.19 2.31 -10.09
C ILE A 334 17.73 3.53 -10.85
N VAL A 335 16.60 3.41 -11.56
CA VAL A 335 15.89 4.55 -12.15
C VAL A 335 14.65 4.86 -11.34
N MET A 336 14.25 6.12 -11.31
CA MET A 336 13.00 6.55 -10.70
C MET A 336 11.82 5.86 -11.39
N ARG A 337 10.99 5.17 -10.61
CA ARG A 337 9.87 4.36 -11.14
C ARG A 337 8.86 5.20 -11.92
N HIS A 338 8.44 6.30 -11.34
CA HIS A 338 7.47 7.21 -11.93
C HIS A 338 8.18 8.47 -12.42
N ARG A 339 8.72 8.41 -13.64
CA ARG A 339 9.29 9.58 -14.31
C ARG A 339 8.22 10.68 -14.44
N ILE A 340 8.60 11.93 -14.21
CA ILE A 340 7.67 13.07 -14.12
C ILE A 340 6.64 13.09 -15.27
N PRO A 341 7.00 12.89 -16.57
CA PRO A 341 6.04 13.03 -17.68
C PRO A 341 4.91 12.00 -17.69
N HIS A 342 4.99 10.94 -16.91
CA HIS A 342 3.96 9.89 -16.82
C HIS A 342 3.53 9.55 -15.39
N PHE A 343 3.88 10.43 -14.43
CA PHE A 343 3.54 10.25 -13.02
C PHE A 343 2.07 10.62 -12.75
N LEU A 344 1.15 9.72 -13.09
CA LEU A 344 -0.30 9.97 -13.01
C LEU A 344 -0.79 10.28 -11.61
N HIS A 345 -0.20 9.71 -10.55
CA HIS A 345 -0.55 10.05 -9.17
C HIS A 345 -0.45 11.55 -8.88
N LEU A 346 0.50 12.24 -9.53
CA LEU A 346 0.68 13.68 -9.33
C LEU A 346 -0.12 14.54 -10.30
N PHE A 347 -0.36 14.05 -11.54
CA PHE A 347 -0.81 14.90 -12.63
C PHE A 347 -2.16 14.52 -13.23
N ALA A 348 -2.77 13.39 -12.84
CA ALA A 348 -4.15 13.07 -13.22
C ALA A 348 -5.18 13.92 -12.45
N ASP A 349 -4.88 14.18 -11.17
CA ASP A 349 -5.64 15.04 -10.27
C ASP A 349 -4.72 15.63 -9.19
N ASP A 350 -5.29 16.21 -8.12
CA ASP A 350 -4.52 16.76 -7.00
C ASP A 350 -4.35 15.77 -5.83
N GLY A 351 -4.94 14.58 -5.89
CA GLY A 351 -5.04 13.64 -4.78
C GLY A 351 -3.71 13.32 -4.10
N TYR A 352 -2.67 13.06 -4.90
CA TYR A 352 -1.32 12.75 -4.41
C TYR A 352 -0.27 13.83 -4.73
N SER A 353 -0.66 14.99 -5.24
CA SER A 353 0.30 16.07 -5.50
C SER A 353 0.88 16.62 -4.20
N ALA A 354 2.20 16.67 -4.07
CA ALA A 354 2.93 16.85 -2.81
C ALA A 354 2.55 15.85 -1.72
N GLY A 355 1.97 14.73 -2.10
CA GLY A 355 1.37 13.73 -1.21
C GLY A 355 1.89 12.32 -1.42
N TYR A 356 2.84 12.08 -2.31
CA TYR A 356 3.32 10.72 -2.56
C TYR A 356 4.14 10.15 -1.38
N TYR A 357 4.67 10.99 -0.50
CA TYR A 357 5.29 10.61 0.78
C TYR A 357 4.33 9.85 1.71
N SER A 358 3.02 9.98 1.52
CA SER A 358 1.96 9.43 2.37
C SER A 358 2.07 7.92 2.58
N TYR A 359 2.51 7.18 1.56
CA TYR A 359 2.75 5.74 1.69
C TYR A 359 3.85 5.41 2.70
N LEU A 360 4.94 6.19 2.74
CA LEU A 360 6.00 6.00 3.73
C LEU A 360 5.54 6.42 5.12
N TRP A 361 4.81 7.53 5.22
CA TRP A 361 4.25 8.00 6.48
C TRP A 361 3.34 6.95 7.10
N ALA A 362 2.38 6.45 6.32
CA ALA A 362 1.48 5.38 6.74
C ALA A 362 2.22 4.06 7.01
N ASP A 363 3.26 3.71 6.25
CA ASP A 363 4.07 2.50 6.51
C ASP A 363 4.84 2.60 7.84
N THR A 364 5.23 3.82 8.24
CA THR A 364 5.81 4.07 9.57
C THR A 364 4.78 3.80 10.68
N LEU A 365 3.56 4.31 10.52
CA LEU A 365 2.45 4.04 11.44
C LEU A 365 2.11 2.54 11.46
N THR A 366 2.05 1.91 10.30
CA THR A 366 1.71 0.50 10.13
C THR A 366 2.72 -0.43 10.79
N ALA A 367 4.01 -0.19 10.60
CA ALA A 367 5.07 -0.99 11.22
C ALA A 367 4.97 -0.95 12.74
N ASP A 368 4.77 0.24 13.32
CA ASP A 368 4.59 0.40 14.77
C ASP A 368 3.24 -0.16 15.26
N ALA A 369 2.16 -0.04 14.45
CA ALA A 369 0.86 -0.62 14.76
C ALA A 369 0.90 -2.16 14.78
N TRP A 370 1.68 -2.78 13.89
CA TRP A 370 1.89 -4.22 13.89
C TRP A 370 2.64 -4.69 15.14
N GLU A 371 3.60 -3.89 15.63
CA GLU A 371 4.27 -4.19 16.89
C GLU A 371 3.31 -4.23 18.09
N ALA A 372 2.17 -3.50 18.07
CA ALA A 372 1.18 -3.63 19.12
C ALA A 372 0.63 -5.07 19.26
N PHE A 373 0.49 -5.77 18.13
CA PHE A 373 0.08 -7.18 18.13
C PHE A 373 1.22 -8.10 18.57
N THR A 374 2.45 -7.86 18.11
CA THR A 374 3.59 -8.72 18.46
C THR A 374 4.07 -8.53 19.91
N GLU A 375 3.80 -7.38 20.52
CA GLU A 375 4.03 -7.08 21.94
C GLU A 375 2.93 -7.71 22.85
N ALA A 376 1.78 -8.06 22.28
CA ALA A 376 0.66 -8.70 22.97
C ALA A 376 0.64 -10.24 22.71
N GLU A 377 -0.53 -10.86 22.65
CA GLU A 377 -0.67 -12.31 22.42
C GLU A 377 -0.50 -12.73 20.94
N GLY A 378 -0.10 -11.81 20.08
CA GLY A 378 0.13 -12.06 18.66
C GLY A 378 -0.95 -11.49 17.74
N PRO A 379 -0.94 -11.87 16.45
CA PRO A 379 -1.77 -11.25 15.40
C PRO A 379 -3.29 -11.28 15.65
N TRP A 380 -3.73 -12.11 16.59
CA TRP A 380 -5.15 -12.35 16.89
C TRP A 380 -5.57 -11.86 18.27
N ASP A 381 -4.75 -11.02 18.93
CA ASP A 381 -5.09 -10.43 20.23
C ASP A 381 -6.38 -9.60 20.12
N ALA A 382 -7.41 -10.02 20.84
CA ALA A 382 -8.74 -9.44 20.76
C ALA A 382 -8.78 -8.00 21.31
N ALA A 383 -7.99 -7.70 22.33
CA ALA A 383 -7.96 -6.37 22.93
C ALA A 383 -7.27 -5.34 22.01
N VAL A 384 -6.20 -5.75 21.32
CA VAL A 384 -5.54 -4.93 20.29
C VAL A 384 -6.47 -4.75 19.10
N ALA A 385 -7.14 -5.81 18.63
CA ALA A 385 -8.08 -5.76 17.51
C ALA A 385 -9.27 -4.83 17.81
N GLU A 386 -9.82 -4.85 19.02
CA GLU A 386 -10.93 -3.95 19.39
C GLU A 386 -10.47 -2.48 19.44
N ARG A 387 -9.28 -2.18 19.98
CA ARG A 387 -8.72 -0.81 19.93
C ARG A 387 -8.47 -0.37 18.50
N LEU A 388 -7.93 -1.26 17.65
CA LEU A 388 -7.72 -1.01 16.23
C LEU A 388 -9.04 -0.68 15.53
N ARG A 389 -10.07 -1.51 15.72
CA ARG A 389 -11.41 -1.27 15.16
C ARG A 389 -11.94 0.07 15.59
N ARG A 390 -11.94 0.34 16.90
CA ARG A 390 -12.54 1.52 17.51
C ARG A 390 -11.87 2.83 17.09
N HIS A 391 -10.55 2.90 17.16
CA HIS A 391 -9.79 4.14 17.02
C HIS A 391 -9.25 4.40 15.62
N ILE A 392 -9.12 3.35 14.79
CA ILE A 392 -8.58 3.46 13.43
C ILE A 392 -9.67 3.22 12.38
N PHE A 393 -10.34 2.05 12.40
CA PHE A 393 -11.28 1.69 11.34
C PHE A 393 -12.65 2.36 11.45
N SER A 394 -13.16 2.60 12.68
CA SER A 394 -14.51 3.13 12.86
C SER A 394 -14.59 4.64 13.03
N ALA A 395 -13.51 5.27 13.44
CA ALA A 395 -13.50 6.68 13.80
C ALA A 395 -13.68 7.64 12.61
N GLY A 396 -13.31 7.20 11.39
CA GLY A 396 -13.26 8.10 10.24
C GLY A 396 -12.42 9.35 10.56
N ASN A 397 -12.83 10.51 10.07
CA ASN A 397 -12.17 11.78 10.33
C ASN A 397 -12.84 12.59 11.44
N THR A 398 -13.43 11.92 12.44
CA THR A 398 -14.11 12.57 13.59
C THR A 398 -13.16 12.96 14.71
N VAL A 399 -11.94 12.43 14.69
CA VAL A 399 -10.87 12.67 15.66
C VAL A 399 -9.60 12.98 14.87
N ASP A 400 -8.73 13.84 15.40
CA ASP A 400 -7.42 14.07 14.80
C ASP A 400 -6.67 12.73 14.67
N PRO A 401 -6.11 12.40 13.50
CA PRO A 401 -5.45 11.11 13.27
C PRO A 401 -4.31 10.80 14.26
N GLU A 402 -3.57 11.81 14.73
CA GLU A 402 -2.54 11.62 15.75
C GLU A 402 -3.15 11.21 17.09
N GLU A 403 -4.28 11.81 17.48
CA GLU A 403 -5.00 11.43 18.71
C GLU A 403 -5.60 10.04 18.61
N GLY A 404 -6.23 9.71 17.47
CA GLY A 404 -6.76 8.38 17.18
C GLY A 404 -5.65 7.30 17.26
N TYR A 405 -4.50 7.59 16.67
CA TYR A 405 -3.35 6.68 16.72
C TYR A 405 -2.82 6.49 18.15
N ARG A 406 -2.65 7.58 18.94
CA ARG A 406 -2.25 7.50 20.35
C ARG A 406 -3.27 6.72 21.20
N ALA A 407 -4.57 6.87 20.92
CA ALA A 407 -5.62 6.11 21.61
C ALA A 407 -5.55 4.60 21.30
N PHE A 408 -5.15 4.23 20.08
CA PHE A 408 -4.89 2.86 19.69
C PHE A 408 -3.58 2.32 20.30
N ARG A 409 -2.45 3.02 20.07
CA ARG A 409 -1.09 2.52 20.32
C ARG A 409 -0.57 2.82 21.73
N GLY A 410 -1.11 3.87 22.36
CA GLY A 410 -0.65 4.39 23.66
C GLY A 410 0.52 5.37 23.57
N ARG A 411 1.06 5.61 22.39
CA ARG A 411 2.18 6.52 22.10
C ARG A 411 2.19 6.94 20.63
N ASP A 412 3.04 7.90 20.29
CA ASP A 412 3.32 8.22 18.89
C ASP A 412 4.12 7.11 18.22
N ALA A 413 3.97 6.97 16.90
CA ALA A 413 4.78 6.09 16.10
C ALA A 413 6.24 6.60 16.03
N THR A 414 7.18 5.67 15.96
CA THR A 414 8.59 5.96 15.72
C THR A 414 9.07 5.26 14.45
N ILE A 415 10.11 5.81 13.83
CA ILE A 415 10.71 5.23 12.61
C ILE A 415 11.36 3.85 12.86
N ASP A 416 11.66 3.52 14.13
CA ASP A 416 12.42 2.32 14.49
C ASP A 416 11.71 1.02 14.05
N ALA A 417 10.38 0.97 14.20
CA ALA A 417 9.58 -0.18 13.74
C ALA A 417 9.69 -0.38 12.21
N LEU A 418 9.64 0.72 11.44
CA LEU A 418 9.83 0.68 10.00
C LEU A 418 11.23 0.19 9.62
N MET A 419 12.27 0.67 10.32
CA MET A 419 13.64 0.25 10.07
C MET A 419 13.83 -1.24 10.35
N ARG A 420 13.26 -1.76 11.45
CA ARG A 420 13.24 -3.21 11.76
C ARG A 420 12.52 -4.01 10.67
N LYS A 421 11.32 -3.57 10.27
CA LYS A 421 10.53 -4.20 9.20
C LYS A 421 11.33 -4.32 7.90
N ARG A 422 12.10 -3.29 7.54
CA ARG A 422 12.91 -3.26 6.32
C ARG A 422 14.30 -3.88 6.45
N GLY A 423 14.70 -4.30 7.65
CA GLY A 423 16.05 -4.81 7.94
C GLY A 423 17.13 -3.75 7.78
N PHE A 424 16.81 -2.48 8.00
CA PHE A 424 17.77 -1.37 7.98
C PHE A 424 18.37 -1.14 9.36
N ALA A 425 19.58 -0.55 9.39
CA ALA A 425 20.18 -0.09 10.64
C ALA A 425 19.31 1.01 11.28
N LEU A 426 19.13 0.95 12.59
CA LEU A 426 18.44 2.01 13.32
C LEU A 426 19.23 3.32 13.21
N PRO A 427 18.54 4.47 13.09
CA PRO A 427 19.18 5.78 13.18
C PRO A 427 19.92 5.90 14.52
N ARG A 428 21.16 6.42 14.50
CA ARG A 428 21.95 6.67 15.72
C ARG A 428 21.61 8.03 16.29
#